data_e621f33a56d234c65243cafe8700e749
#
_entry.id   e621f33a56d234c65243cafe8700e749
#
_cell.length_a   1.000
_cell.length_b   1.000
_cell.length_c   1.000
_cell.angle_alpha   90.00
_cell.angle_beta   90.00
_cell.angle_gamma   90.00
#
_symmetry.space_group_name_H-M   'P 1'
#
loop_
_entity.id
_entity.type
_entity.pdbx_description
1 polymer ?
#
loop_
_entity_poly.entity_id
_entity_poly.type
_entity_poly.pdbx_seq_one_letter_code
_entity_poly.pdbx_strand_id
1 'polypeptide(L)'
;IVVGGQIDKENVAEIIKKYIPEAEITIKSDIDAAMDIKLGNVDYYFGACNTGGGGALAMAIAIAGADKCATLAMPGNILEKEKIRDEVKAGKVAFGFTPQSAEQVIKIVAEYIK
;
A
#
# COMPACT_ATOMS: atom_id res chain seq x y z
N ILE A 1 -6.65 7.46 -3.35
CA ILE A 1 -5.66 6.66 -2.61
C ILE A 1 -5.76 6.95 -1.13
N VAL A 2 -5.80 5.92 -0.31
CA VAL A 2 -5.81 6.04 1.15
C VAL A 2 -4.48 5.53 1.69
N VAL A 3 -3.94 6.25 2.66
CA VAL A 3 -2.74 5.84 3.40
C VAL A 3 -3.18 5.40 4.79
N GLY A 4 -2.91 4.15 5.10
CA GLY A 4 -3.12 3.57 6.41
C GLY A 4 -1.79 3.09 6.99
N GLY A 5 -1.83 1.94 7.66
CA GLY A 5 -0.63 1.41 8.28
C GLY A 5 -0.40 1.97 9.67
N GLN A 6 0.74 1.65 10.24
CA GLN A 6 1.02 1.95 11.64
C GLN A 6 2.03 3.08 11.83
N ILE A 7 2.88 3.32 10.86
CA ILE A 7 3.97 4.30 11.00
C ILE A 7 4.16 5.06 9.70
N ASP A 8 4.76 6.23 9.81
CA ASP A 8 5.30 7.01 8.70
C ASP A 8 4.26 7.46 7.67
N LYS A 9 3.02 7.62 8.10
CA LYS A 9 1.90 7.90 7.18
C LYS A 9 2.09 9.16 6.35
N GLU A 10 2.56 10.25 6.97
CA GLU A 10 2.79 11.51 6.27
C GLU A 10 3.88 11.38 5.21
N ASN A 11 4.96 10.67 5.53
CA ASN A 11 6.04 10.45 4.57
C ASN A 11 5.58 9.57 3.41
N VAL A 12 4.80 8.53 3.70
CA VAL A 12 4.21 7.68 2.66
C VAL A 12 3.33 8.51 1.74
N ALA A 13 2.49 9.38 2.29
CA ALA A 13 1.64 10.26 1.50
C ALA A 13 2.45 11.20 0.61
N GLU A 14 3.54 11.75 1.11
CA GLU A 14 4.42 12.62 0.33
C GLU A 14 5.09 11.87 -0.82
N ILE A 15 5.53 10.64 -0.59
CA ILE A 15 6.13 9.81 -1.63
C ILE A 15 5.10 9.49 -2.71
N ILE A 16 3.88 9.14 -2.33
CA ILE A 16 2.81 8.89 -3.31
C ILE A 16 2.57 10.13 -4.15
N LYS A 17 2.51 11.29 -3.53
CA LYS A 17 2.28 12.55 -4.25
C LYS A 17 3.41 12.85 -5.23
N LYS A 18 4.63 12.47 -4.89
CA LYS A 18 5.79 12.65 -5.76
C LYS A 18 5.68 11.82 -7.04
N TYR A 19 5.22 10.58 -6.95
CA TYR A 19 5.16 9.66 -8.10
C TYR A 19 3.79 9.60 -8.77
N ILE A 20 2.74 10.01 -8.07
CA ILE A 20 1.37 10.04 -8.58
C ILE A 20 0.77 11.42 -8.22
N PRO A 21 1.24 12.50 -8.84
CA PRO A 21 0.85 13.85 -8.42
C PRO A 21 -0.63 14.16 -8.62
N GLU A 22 -1.31 13.43 -9.50
CA GLU A 22 -2.75 13.61 -9.74
C GLU A 22 -3.64 12.89 -8.73
N ALA A 23 -3.08 12.06 -7.84
CA ALA A 23 -3.88 11.30 -6.89
C ALA A 23 -4.41 12.18 -5.77
N GLU A 24 -5.66 11.94 -5.38
CA GLU A 24 -6.19 12.46 -4.13
C GLU A 24 -5.79 11.50 -3.02
N ILE A 25 -5.14 12.02 -1.98
CA ILE A 25 -4.56 11.21 -0.91
C ILE A 25 -5.22 11.58 0.41
N THR A 26 -5.73 10.57 1.11
CA THR A 26 -6.25 10.73 2.47
C THR A 26 -5.49 9.82 3.41
N ILE A 27 -5.25 10.28 4.63
CA ILE A 27 -4.59 9.50 5.67
C ILE A 27 -5.66 9.10 6.69
N LYS A 28 -5.77 7.80 6.96
CA LYS A 28 -6.78 7.27 7.87
C LYS A 28 -6.20 6.21 8.78
N SER A 29 -6.97 5.80 9.79
CA SER A 29 -6.63 4.62 10.58
C SER A 29 -6.69 3.37 9.71
N ASP A 30 -6.05 2.29 10.16
CA ASP A 30 -6.06 1.02 9.45
C ASP A 30 -7.47 0.51 9.19
N ILE A 31 -8.35 0.63 10.20
CA ILE A 31 -9.72 0.15 10.09
C ILE A 31 -10.49 0.97 9.05
N ASP A 32 -10.41 2.29 9.14
CA ASP A 32 -11.13 3.17 8.21
C ASP A 32 -10.62 3.03 6.78
N ALA A 33 -9.29 2.89 6.62
CA ALA A 33 -8.69 2.67 5.31
C ALA A 33 -9.13 1.33 4.71
N ALA A 34 -9.17 0.27 5.51
CA ALA A 34 -9.63 -1.04 5.06
C ALA A 34 -11.12 -1.02 4.67
N MET A 35 -11.95 -0.28 5.41
CA MET A 35 -13.35 -0.12 5.06
C MET A 35 -13.53 0.62 3.74
N ASP A 36 -12.71 1.63 3.48
CA ASP A 36 -12.75 2.34 2.20
C ASP A 36 -12.46 1.41 1.02
N ILE A 37 -11.50 0.51 1.17
CA ILE A 37 -11.20 -0.48 0.14
C ILE A 37 -12.38 -1.43 -0.05
N LYS A 38 -12.94 -1.96 1.03
CA LYS A 38 -14.07 -2.88 0.96
C LYS A 38 -15.27 -2.27 0.27
N LEU A 39 -15.56 -1.01 0.57
CA LEU A 39 -16.73 -0.30 0.03
C LEU A 39 -16.49 0.29 -1.37
N GLY A 40 -15.27 0.21 -1.88
CA GLY A 40 -14.93 0.76 -3.18
C GLY A 40 -14.83 2.29 -3.21
N ASN A 41 -14.67 2.93 -2.06
CA ASN A 41 -14.57 4.38 -1.95
C ASN A 41 -13.22 4.93 -2.38
N VAL A 42 -12.19 4.07 -2.42
CA VAL A 42 -10.85 4.44 -2.87
C VAL A 42 -10.33 3.35 -3.80
N ASP A 43 -9.37 3.70 -4.65
CA ASP A 43 -8.81 2.77 -5.62
C ASP A 43 -7.68 1.93 -5.02
N TYR A 44 -6.84 2.53 -4.19
CA TYR A 44 -5.65 1.89 -3.65
C TYR A 44 -5.40 2.28 -2.20
N TYR A 45 -4.79 1.35 -1.47
CA TYR A 45 -4.36 1.50 -0.09
C TYR A 45 -2.85 1.26 -0.02
N PHE A 46 -2.14 2.16 0.65
CA PHE A 46 -0.71 2.00 0.94
C PHE A 46 -0.49 2.11 2.44
N GLY A 47 0.24 1.16 3.00
CA GLY A 47 0.50 1.17 4.43
C GLY A 47 1.90 0.68 4.77
N ALA A 48 2.53 1.35 5.72
CA ALA A 48 3.85 0.96 6.21
C ALA A 48 3.77 0.44 7.65
N CYS A 49 4.59 -0.57 7.95
CA CYS A 49 4.80 -1.05 9.30
C CYS A 49 6.15 -1.75 9.39
N ASN A 50 6.59 -2.04 10.61
CA ASN A 50 7.92 -2.61 10.82
C ASN A 50 8.08 -4.02 10.23
N THR A 51 6.99 -4.77 10.06
CA THR A 51 7.02 -6.12 9.48
C THR A 51 6.72 -6.15 7.98
N GLY A 52 6.29 -5.02 7.41
CA GLY A 52 5.92 -4.90 6.01
C GLY A 52 4.45 -5.19 5.75
N GLY A 53 3.92 -6.30 6.22
CA GLY A 53 2.54 -6.69 5.97
C GLY A 53 1.74 -7.02 7.23
N GLY A 54 2.42 -7.43 8.30
CA GLY A 54 1.74 -7.91 9.49
C GLY A 54 0.82 -6.90 10.13
N GLY A 55 1.31 -5.68 10.39
CA GLY A 55 0.49 -4.62 10.97
C GLY A 55 -0.25 -3.82 9.92
N ALA A 56 0.45 -3.44 8.85
CA ALA A 56 -0.11 -2.55 7.84
C ALA A 56 -1.30 -3.15 7.08
N LEU A 57 -1.29 -4.47 6.85
CA LEU A 57 -2.32 -5.13 6.07
C LEU A 57 -3.28 -5.99 6.88
N ALA A 58 -3.07 -6.12 8.19
CA ALA A 58 -3.92 -6.99 9.01
C ALA A 58 -5.41 -6.66 8.88
N MET A 59 -5.76 -5.39 9.01
CA MET A 59 -7.15 -4.96 8.89
C MET A 59 -7.66 -5.05 7.46
N ALA A 60 -6.84 -4.73 6.47
CA ALA A 60 -7.22 -4.85 5.08
C ALA A 60 -7.50 -6.30 4.71
N ILE A 61 -6.67 -7.23 5.18
CA ILE A 61 -6.89 -8.67 4.95
C ILE A 61 -8.19 -9.12 5.62
N ALA A 62 -8.40 -8.73 6.87
CA ALA A 62 -9.58 -9.15 7.61
C ALA A 62 -10.89 -8.59 7.04
N ILE A 63 -10.87 -7.35 6.57
CA ILE A 63 -12.07 -6.64 6.15
C ILE A 63 -12.32 -6.77 4.64
N ALA A 64 -11.29 -6.61 3.83
CA ALA A 64 -11.43 -6.58 2.37
C ALA A 64 -11.02 -7.89 1.69
N GLY A 65 -10.26 -8.75 2.36
CA GLY A 65 -9.84 -10.04 1.85
C GLY A 65 -8.36 -10.08 1.46
N ALA A 66 -7.71 -11.21 1.76
CA ALA A 66 -6.28 -11.40 1.46
C ALA A 66 -5.99 -11.37 -0.04
N ASP A 67 -6.95 -11.74 -0.87
CA ASP A 67 -6.80 -11.73 -2.32
C ASP A 67 -6.61 -10.32 -2.91
N LYS A 68 -6.96 -9.29 -2.15
CA LYS A 68 -6.78 -7.89 -2.56
C LYS A 68 -5.50 -7.26 -2.03
N CYS A 69 -4.74 -7.97 -1.21
CA CYS A 69 -3.60 -7.44 -0.49
C CYS A 69 -2.29 -8.07 -0.97
N ALA A 70 -1.23 -7.27 -0.97
CA ALA A 70 0.12 -7.76 -1.28
C ALA A 70 1.15 -7.09 -0.38
N THR A 71 2.06 -7.89 0.19
CA THR A 71 3.21 -7.38 0.92
C THR A 71 4.36 -7.22 -0.06
N LEU A 72 4.81 -5.98 -0.27
CA LEU A 72 5.84 -5.67 -1.26
C LEU A 72 7.24 -5.64 -0.69
N ALA A 73 7.38 -5.40 0.60
CA ALA A 73 8.68 -5.38 1.26
C ALA A 73 8.55 -5.76 2.73
N MET A 74 9.50 -6.55 3.19
CA MET A 74 9.65 -6.99 4.57
C MET A 74 11.05 -6.63 5.05
N PRO A 75 11.35 -6.70 6.35
CA PRO A 75 12.72 -6.43 6.82
C PRO A 75 13.74 -7.27 6.05
N GLY A 76 14.69 -6.59 5.42
CA GLY A 76 15.76 -7.25 4.67
C GLY A 76 15.35 -7.89 3.35
N ASN A 77 14.10 -7.74 2.92
CA ASN A 77 13.62 -8.38 1.70
C ASN A 77 12.60 -7.51 0.97
N ILE A 78 12.99 -6.97 -0.17
CA ILE A 78 12.11 -6.19 -1.04
C ILE A 78 11.82 -7.04 -2.27
N LEU A 79 10.55 -7.16 -2.66
CA LEU A 79 10.19 -7.91 -3.86
C LEU A 79 10.82 -7.28 -5.10
N GLU A 80 11.20 -8.13 -6.04
CA GLU A 80 11.72 -7.68 -7.32
C GLU A 80 10.64 -6.92 -8.10
N LYS A 81 11.08 -6.03 -8.98
CA LYS A 81 10.18 -5.21 -9.79
C LYS A 81 9.14 -6.05 -10.52
N GLU A 82 9.53 -7.17 -11.10
CA GLU A 82 8.64 -8.06 -11.84
C GLU A 82 7.56 -8.64 -10.95
N LYS A 83 7.88 -8.99 -9.71
CA LYS A 83 6.90 -9.52 -8.76
C LYS A 83 5.92 -8.45 -8.30
N ILE A 84 6.40 -7.23 -8.08
CA ILE A 84 5.52 -6.11 -7.74
C ILE A 84 4.57 -5.83 -8.90
N ARG A 85 5.07 -5.81 -10.13
CA ARG A 85 4.26 -5.67 -11.33
C ARG A 85 3.17 -6.75 -11.39
N ASP A 86 3.54 -8.01 -11.13
CA ASP A 86 2.59 -9.11 -11.19
C ASP A 86 1.47 -8.96 -10.15
N GLU A 87 1.80 -8.49 -8.95
CA GLU A 87 0.80 -8.23 -7.93
C GLU A 87 -0.18 -7.12 -8.35
N VAL A 88 0.33 -6.04 -8.90
CA VAL A 88 -0.52 -4.94 -9.39
C VAL A 88 -1.43 -5.44 -10.52
N LYS A 89 -0.87 -6.19 -11.48
CA LYS A 89 -1.65 -6.72 -12.61
C LYS A 89 -2.64 -7.78 -12.20
N ALA A 90 -2.40 -8.48 -11.08
CA ALA A 90 -3.35 -9.45 -10.54
C ALA A 90 -4.58 -8.80 -9.91
N GLY A 91 -4.61 -7.47 -9.80
CA GLY A 91 -5.73 -6.74 -9.23
C GLY A 91 -5.61 -6.44 -7.75
N LYS A 92 -4.43 -6.59 -7.18
CA LYS A 92 -4.19 -6.19 -5.80
C LYS A 92 -4.38 -4.70 -5.65
N VAL A 93 -5.00 -4.27 -4.56
CA VAL A 93 -5.31 -2.86 -4.32
C VAL A 93 -4.78 -2.36 -2.99
N ALA A 94 -4.37 -3.24 -2.08
CA ALA A 94 -3.80 -2.88 -0.79
C ALA A 94 -2.36 -3.37 -0.71
N PHE A 95 -1.43 -2.44 -0.51
CA PHE A 95 0.00 -2.73 -0.52
C PHE A 95 0.62 -2.38 0.82
N GLY A 96 1.35 -3.34 1.39
CA GLY A 96 2.09 -3.18 2.63
C GLY A 96 3.59 -3.27 2.41
N PHE A 97 4.34 -2.51 3.19
CA PHE A 97 5.79 -2.48 3.05
C PHE A 97 6.45 -1.90 4.32
N THR A 98 7.76 -2.14 4.44
CA THR A 98 8.54 -1.49 5.49
C THR A 98 8.78 -0.03 5.12
N PRO A 99 8.85 0.89 6.10
CA PRO A 99 8.99 2.32 5.80
C PRO A 99 10.29 2.66 5.06
N GLN A 100 11.36 1.91 5.31
CA GLN A 100 12.63 2.11 4.63
C GLN A 100 12.54 1.85 3.12
N SER A 101 11.59 1.02 2.71
CA SER A 101 11.41 0.61 1.32
C SER A 101 10.32 1.40 0.60
N ALA A 102 9.67 2.33 1.29
CA ALA A 102 8.48 3.03 0.78
C ALA A 102 8.72 3.67 -0.59
N GLU A 103 9.78 4.42 -0.75
CA GLU A 103 10.03 5.12 -2.01
C GLU A 103 10.26 4.14 -3.16
N GLN A 104 11.03 3.10 -2.93
CA GLN A 104 11.32 2.11 -3.96
C GLN A 104 10.07 1.38 -4.43
N VAL A 105 9.24 0.88 -3.50
CA VAL A 105 8.06 0.12 -3.89
C VAL A 105 6.95 1.01 -4.45
N ILE A 106 6.75 2.20 -3.91
CA ILE A 106 5.74 3.13 -4.42
C ILE A 106 6.08 3.56 -5.84
N LYS A 107 7.35 3.85 -6.12
CA LYS A 107 7.80 4.20 -7.46
C LYS A 107 7.45 3.11 -8.47
N ILE A 108 7.67 1.85 -8.11
CA ILE A 108 7.37 0.73 -9.00
C ILE A 108 5.86 0.57 -9.19
N VAL A 109 5.09 0.60 -8.10
CA VAL A 109 3.63 0.49 -8.19
C VAL A 109 3.07 1.60 -9.07
N ALA A 110 3.57 2.83 -8.92
CA ALA A 110 3.10 3.97 -9.71
C ALA A 110 3.27 3.77 -11.21
N GLU A 111 4.27 3.01 -11.65
CA GLU A 111 4.48 2.71 -13.07
C GLU A 111 3.35 1.85 -13.65
N TYR A 112 2.72 1.02 -12.83
CA TYR A 112 1.79 -0.01 -13.30
C TYR A 112 0.32 0.28 -12.99
N ILE A 113 0.01 1.27 -12.16
CA ILE A 113 -1.38 1.62 -11.84
C ILE A 113 -1.90 2.80 -12.66
N LYS A 114 -1.07 3.40 -13.45
CA LYS A 114 -1.47 4.53 -14.32
C LYS A 114 -2.15 4.06 -15.57
#